data_e582a8235b00c93d6072b13b164eb292
#
_entry.id   e582a8235b00c93d6072b13b164eb292
#
_cell.length_a   1.000
_cell.length_b   1.000
_cell.length_c   1.000
_cell.angle_alpha   90.00
_cell.angle_beta   90.00
_cell.angle_gamma   90.00
#
_symmetry.space_group_name_H-M   'P 1'
#
loop_
_entity.id
_entity.type
_entity.pdbx_description
1 polymer ?
#
loop_
_entity_poly.entity_id
_entity_poly.type
_entity_poly.pdbx_seq_one_letter_code
_entity_poly.pdbx_strand_id
1 'polypeptide(L)'
;MVGFAGALRALGAEVRVCAPPDFADLLARVGVPLVPAGQSVREMVRQVFAGKTPPSAADLAAGVIAGQADAVAGAAEGCDVLVAAGLTTAAAGAQAVSEKRGIRYMYAAYAPCYLPSPHYPPLSLHGQPVPPDVTDNRVLWDLHAQGMNAVFGAPVNAYRASLGLPAVDNVRDYVSTDHPWLAADPTLAPWTEPADFNVVQTGAWILPDERPLPGELEAFLDAGAPPVYVSFGSMPMRQAEEVARAVVEAVRAQGRRVLLGTGWADLTLIDDQDDCLAVGEVNQQALFRRVAAVVHHGGAGTTTTTARAGAPQVVVPQVADQLYWAARVADLGIGTAHDGPVPTAGSLSAALGTALTPETVARATAVAGTIRADGATAAAKTLLDAVAG
;
A
#
# COMPACT_ATOMS: atom_id res chain seq x y z
N MET A 1 3.80 -0.57 8.05
CA MET A 1 5.05 -0.90 8.77
C MET A 1 5.39 0.14 9.85
N VAL A 2 5.47 1.46 9.55
CA VAL A 2 5.87 2.47 10.56
C VAL A 2 4.94 2.52 11.77
N GLY A 3 3.61 2.43 11.58
CA GLY A 3 2.67 2.34 12.70
C GLY A 3 2.90 1.12 13.59
N PHE A 4 3.23 -0.01 12.99
CA PHE A 4 3.57 -1.24 13.73
C PHE A 4 4.90 -1.11 14.50
N ALA A 5 5.94 -0.55 13.85
CA ALA A 5 7.22 -0.26 14.50
C ALA A 5 7.07 0.68 15.69
N GLY A 6 6.26 1.75 15.54
CA GLY A 6 5.94 2.65 16.66
C GLY A 6 5.17 1.97 17.80
N ALA A 7 4.22 1.07 17.46
CA ALA A 7 3.48 0.31 18.47
C ALA A 7 4.37 -0.68 19.23
N LEU A 8 5.28 -1.38 18.57
CA LEU A 8 6.28 -2.24 19.22
C LEU A 8 7.15 -1.45 20.20
N ARG A 9 7.67 -0.30 19.75
CA ARG A 9 8.48 0.56 20.60
C ARG A 9 7.72 1.07 21.82
N ALA A 10 6.46 1.46 21.64
CA ALA A 10 5.60 1.89 22.74
C ALA A 10 5.35 0.79 23.78
N LEU A 11 5.47 -0.48 23.38
CA LEU A 11 5.39 -1.65 24.26
C LEU A 11 6.76 -2.09 24.81
N GLY A 12 7.82 -1.31 24.58
CA GLY A 12 9.15 -1.54 25.16
C GLY A 12 10.10 -2.38 24.32
N ALA A 13 9.74 -2.73 23.08
CA ALA A 13 10.63 -3.46 22.18
C ALA A 13 11.71 -2.53 21.58
N GLU A 14 12.92 -3.06 21.41
CA GLU A 14 13.92 -2.43 20.55
C GLU A 14 13.58 -2.73 19.09
N VAL A 15 13.46 -1.69 18.27
CA VAL A 15 13.02 -1.81 16.88
C VAL A 15 14.01 -1.13 15.95
N ARG A 16 14.40 -1.82 14.88
CA ARG A 16 15.18 -1.28 13.76
C ARG A 16 14.39 -1.51 12.48
N VAL A 17 14.37 -0.53 11.58
CA VAL A 17 13.66 -0.68 10.31
C VAL A 17 14.65 -0.54 9.16
N CYS A 18 14.76 -1.60 8.35
CA CYS A 18 15.46 -1.57 7.07
C CYS A 18 14.49 -1.14 5.98
N ALA A 19 14.74 0.01 5.36
CA ALA A 19 13.89 0.55 4.29
C ALA A 19 14.69 1.51 3.40
N PRO A 20 14.19 1.85 2.20
CA PRO A 20 14.75 2.91 1.38
C PRO A 20 14.88 4.23 2.14
N PRO A 21 15.89 5.07 1.80
CA PRO A 21 16.17 6.33 2.53
C PRO A 21 15.00 7.33 2.52
N ASP A 22 14.08 7.20 1.57
CA ASP A 22 12.86 8.03 1.47
C ASP A 22 11.98 8.02 2.73
N PHE A 23 12.13 7.01 3.59
CA PHE A 23 11.31 6.84 4.79
C PHE A 23 11.95 7.37 6.08
N ALA A 24 13.10 8.06 5.98
CA ALA A 24 13.85 8.55 7.13
C ALA A 24 13.02 9.49 8.04
N ASP A 25 12.40 10.50 7.45
CA ASP A 25 11.60 11.48 8.20
C ASP A 25 10.38 10.83 8.85
N LEU A 26 9.74 9.89 8.15
CA LEU A 26 8.57 9.18 8.67
C LEU A 26 8.92 8.30 9.88
N LEU A 27 10.06 7.62 9.84
CA LEU A 27 10.56 6.80 10.96
C LEU A 27 11.06 7.65 12.12
N ALA A 28 11.70 8.80 11.83
CA ALA A 28 12.13 9.75 12.85
C ALA A 28 10.94 10.27 13.69
N ARG A 29 9.78 10.46 13.08
CA ARG A 29 8.54 10.89 13.78
C ARG A 29 8.08 9.91 14.86
N VAL A 30 8.35 8.64 14.71
CA VAL A 30 8.05 7.60 15.72
C VAL A 30 9.28 7.21 16.54
N GLY A 31 10.41 7.88 16.32
CA GLY A 31 11.67 7.66 17.00
C GLY A 31 12.28 6.27 16.74
N VAL A 32 11.99 5.66 15.60
CA VAL A 32 12.54 4.37 15.19
C VAL A 32 13.75 4.60 14.28
N PRO A 33 14.93 4.01 14.58
CA PRO A 33 16.09 4.14 13.72
C PRO A 33 15.85 3.53 12.34
N LEU A 34 16.14 4.29 11.28
CA LEU A 34 16.25 3.77 9.92
C LEU A 34 17.63 3.18 9.71
N VAL A 35 17.69 1.94 9.24
CA VAL A 35 18.86 1.36 8.59
C VAL A 35 18.63 1.46 7.09
N PRO A 36 19.30 2.38 6.37
CA PRO A 36 19.07 2.56 4.95
C PRO A 36 19.38 1.27 4.17
N ALA A 37 18.42 0.80 3.41
CA ALA A 37 18.52 -0.42 2.62
C ALA A 37 17.97 -0.20 1.21
N GLY A 38 18.78 -0.50 0.20
CA GLY A 38 18.44 -0.25 -1.20
C GLY A 38 18.54 1.21 -1.62
N GLN A 39 18.02 1.51 -2.79
CA GLN A 39 18.03 2.84 -3.39
C GLN A 39 16.75 3.62 -3.04
N SER A 40 16.81 4.95 -3.21
CA SER A 40 15.62 5.80 -3.14
C SER A 40 14.56 5.35 -4.15
N VAL A 41 13.36 5.07 -3.66
CA VAL A 41 12.21 4.71 -4.50
C VAL A 41 11.82 5.88 -5.39
N ARG A 42 11.85 7.11 -4.86
CA ARG A 42 11.55 8.33 -5.62
C ARG A 42 12.52 8.51 -6.78
N GLU A 43 13.80 8.27 -6.56
CA GLU A 43 14.81 8.38 -7.62
C GLU A 43 14.66 7.28 -8.66
N MET A 44 14.40 6.05 -8.26
CA MET A 44 14.13 4.93 -9.17
C MET A 44 12.92 5.23 -10.07
N VAL A 45 11.85 5.72 -9.49
CA VAL A 45 10.63 6.12 -10.21
C VAL A 45 10.96 7.22 -11.23
N ARG A 46 11.68 8.28 -10.83
CA ARG A 46 12.09 9.35 -11.74
C ARG A 46 12.91 8.83 -12.93
N GLN A 47 13.82 7.89 -12.70
CA GLN A 47 14.64 7.31 -13.78
C GLN A 47 13.82 6.52 -14.79
N VAL A 48 12.82 5.75 -14.33
CA VAL A 48 11.88 5.02 -15.20
C VAL A 48 11.07 6.00 -16.06
N PHE A 49 10.59 7.10 -15.47
CA PHE A 49 9.82 8.13 -16.19
C PHE A 49 10.69 9.01 -17.11
N ALA A 50 11.98 9.12 -16.85
CA ALA A 50 12.95 9.79 -17.75
C ALA A 50 13.29 8.98 -19.01
N GLY A 51 12.58 7.90 -19.29
CA GLY A 51 12.71 7.11 -20.51
C GLY A 51 13.89 6.13 -20.52
N LYS A 52 14.52 5.86 -19.38
CA LYS A 52 15.49 4.77 -19.27
C LYS A 52 14.76 3.44 -19.38
N THR A 53 15.29 2.53 -20.19
CA THR A 53 14.77 1.17 -20.28
C THR A 53 14.85 0.54 -18.88
N PRO A 54 13.74 0.09 -18.30
CA PRO A 54 13.78 -0.57 -17.00
C PRO A 54 14.60 -1.87 -17.12
N PRO A 55 15.36 -2.26 -16.08
CA PRO A 55 16.01 -3.56 -16.03
C PRO A 55 14.98 -4.68 -16.13
N SER A 56 15.41 -5.88 -16.51
CA SER A 56 14.54 -7.05 -16.46
C SER A 56 14.03 -7.28 -15.02
N ALA A 57 12.88 -7.94 -14.86
CA ALA A 57 12.35 -8.24 -13.54
C ALA A 57 13.33 -9.08 -12.68
N ALA A 58 14.10 -9.97 -13.32
CA ALA A 58 15.11 -10.76 -12.65
C ALA A 58 16.33 -9.91 -12.21
N ASP A 59 16.79 -8.98 -13.06
CA ASP A 59 17.90 -8.06 -12.71
C ASP A 59 17.48 -7.10 -11.60
N LEU A 60 16.24 -6.61 -11.67
CA LEU A 60 15.68 -5.78 -10.62
C LEU A 60 15.62 -6.55 -9.30
N ALA A 61 15.18 -7.81 -9.34
CA ALA A 61 15.12 -8.68 -8.18
C ALA A 61 16.50 -8.90 -7.55
N ALA A 62 17.49 -9.23 -8.39
CA ALA A 62 18.89 -9.39 -7.94
C ALA A 62 19.44 -8.09 -7.33
N GLY A 63 19.16 -6.94 -7.95
CA GLY A 63 19.55 -5.63 -7.45
C GLY A 63 18.90 -5.27 -6.11
N VAL A 64 17.62 -5.58 -5.92
CA VAL A 64 16.91 -5.37 -4.65
C VAL A 64 17.50 -6.24 -3.54
N ILE A 65 17.72 -7.54 -3.80
CA ILE A 65 18.32 -8.46 -2.82
C ILE A 65 19.72 -8.00 -2.43
N ALA A 66 20.59 -7.74 -3.41
CA ALA A 66 21.96 -7.32 -3.16
C ALA A 66 22.05 -5.97 -2.45
N GLY A 67 21.21 -5.01 -2.84
CA GLY A 67 21.22 -3.65 -2.27
C GLY A 67 20.78 -3.57 -0.82
N GLN A 68 20.11 -4.59 -0.28
CA GLN A 68 19.66 -4.62 1.11
C GLN A 68 20.41 -5.65 1.98
N ALA A 69 21.16 -6.57 1.37
CA ALA A 69 21.74 -7.74 2.03
C ALA A 69 22.52 -7.40 3.31
N ASP A 70 23.53 -6.52 3.18
CA ASP A 70 24.39 -6.14 4.30
C ASP A 70 23.63 -5.34 5.38
N ALA A 71 22.73 -4.46 4.95
CA ALA A 71 21.92 -3.64 5.86
C ALA A 71 20.99 -4.51 6.71
N VAL A 72 20.29 -5.48 6.07
CA VAL A 72 19.39 -6.40 6.76
C VAL A 72 20.20 -7.35 7.65
N ALA A 73 21.32 -7.88 7.17
CA ALA A 73 22.18 -8.75 7.96
C ALA A 73 22.73 -8.05 9.21
N GLY A 74 23.18 -6.79 9.08
CA GLY A 74 23.64 -6.01 10.23
C GLY A 74 22.54 -5.64 11.21
N ALA A 75 21.38 -5.21 10.70
CA ALA A 75 20.24 -4.85 11.53
C ALA A 75 19.61 -6.04 12.27
N ALA A 76 19.70 -7.25 11.70
CA ALA A 76 19.20 -8.48 12.31
C ALA A 76 20.08 -9.01 13.45
N GLU A 77 21.24 -8.42 13.69
CA GLU A 77 22.14 -8.85 14.75
C GLU A 77 21.56 -8.58 16.14
N GLY A 78 21.43 -9.67 16.94
CA GLY A 78 20.84 -9.61 18.28
C GLY A 78 19.32 -9.43 18.28
N CYS A 79 18.63 -9.60 17.16
CA CYS A 79 17.17 -9.57 17.08
C CYS A 79 16.57 -10.96 17.36
N ASP A 80 15.40 -11.00 18.00
CA ASP A 80 14.62 -12.21 18.26
C ASP A 80 13.76 -12.58 17.05
N VAL A 81 13.32 -11.57 16.28
CA VAL A 81 12.42 -11.74 15.15
C VAL A 81 12.68 -10.73 14.04
N LEU A 82 12.51 -11.17 12.80
CA LEU A 82 12.53 -10.35 11.60
C LEU A 82 11.15 -10.35 10.95
N VAL A 83 10.55 -9.16 10.80
CA VAL A 83 9.27 -9.00 10.11
C VAL A 83 9.49 -8.34 8.76
N ALA A 84 9.11 -9.02 7.68
CA ALA A 84 9.19 -8.52 6.32
C ALA A 84 7.81 -8.16 5.76
N ALA A 85 7.76 -7.15 4.91
CA ALA A 85 6.57 -6.76 4.15
C ALA A 85 6.95 -6.09 2.82
N GLY A 86 6.03 -6.06 1.88
CA GLY A 86 6.24 -5.39 0.59
C GLY A 86 6.75 -6.33 -0.50
N LEU A 87 7.80 -5.91 -1.22
CA LEU A 87 8.29 -6.67 -2.39
C LEU A 87 8.75 -8.08 -2.03
N THR A 88 8.27 -9.07 -2.77
CA THR A 88 8.63 -10.48 -2.59
C THR A 88 10.13 -10.73 -2.57
N THR A 89 10.87 -10.08 -3.45
CA THR A 89 12.34 -10.24 -3.52
C THR A 89 13.06 -9.67 -2.31
N ALA A 90 12.58 -8.54 -1.79
CA ALA A 90 13.09 -7.96 -0.55
C ALA A 90 12.79 -8.89 0.64
N ALA A 91 11.57 -9.42 0.71
CA ALA A 91 11.15 -10.35 1.75
C ALA A 91 11.93 -11.67 1.69
N ALA A 92 12.17 -12.22 0.48
CA ALA A 92 12.97 -13.44 0.30
C ALA A 92 14.42 -13.26 0.78
N GLY A 93 15.03 -12.10 0.47
CA GLY A 93 16.36 -11.77 0.98
C GLY A 93 16.41 -11.66 2.50
N ALA A 94 15.42 -11.01 3.09
CA ALA A 94 15.29 -10.87 4.54
C ALA A 94 15.08 -12.22 5.24
N GLN A 95 14.28 -13.11 4.66
CA GLN A 95 14.08 -14.46 5.19
C GLN A 95 15.35 -15.31 5.10
N ALA A 96 16.14 -15.20 4.04
CA ALA A 96 17.41 -15.89 3.94
C ALA A 96 18.40 -15.44 5.04
N VAL A 97 18.41 -14.16 5.41
CA VAL A 97 19.17 -13.65 6.55
C VAL A 97 18.65 -14.25 7.87
N SER A 98 17.33 -14.26 8.06
CA SER A 98 16.70 -14.83 9.24
C SER A 98 17.05 -16.32 9.42
N GLU A 99 16.94 -17.10 8.36
CA GLU A 99 17.29 -18.53 8.32
C GLU A 99 18.78 -18.74 8.63
N LYS A 100 19.67 -17.95 8.00
CA LYS A 100 21.13 -18.04 8.27
C LYS A 100 21.48 -17.74 9.70
N ARG A 101 20.75 -16.83 10.37
CA ARG A 101 20.99 -16.44 11.75
C ARG A 101 20.21 -17.24 12.77
N GLY A 102 19.28 -18.09 12.35
CA GLY A 102 18.41 -18.87 13.23
C GLY A 102 17.41 -18.02 14.04
N ILE A 103 17.03 -16.85 13.53
CA ILE A 103 16.01 -15.99 14.14
C ILE A 103 14.63 -16.23 13.49
N ARG A 104 13.56 -15.95 14.21
CA ARG A 104 12.20 -16.13 13.72
C ARG A 104 11.91 -15.16 12.56
N TYR A 105 11.25 -15.63 11.53
CA TYR A 105 10.78 -14.81 10.41
C TYR A 105 9.26 -14.70 10.40
N MET A 106 8.77 -13.54 9.98
CA MET A 106 7.35 -13.28 9.81
C MET A 106 7.11 -12.46 8.56
N TYR A 107 6.13 -12.84 7.74
CA TYR A 107 5.72 -12.09 6.58
C TYR A 107 4.38 -11.39 6.83
N ALA A 108 4.26 -10.12 6.45
CA ALA A 108 3.03 -9.35 6.52
C ALA A 108 2.61 -8.81 5.14
N ALA A 109 1.43 -9.21 4.70
CA ALA A 109 0.76 -8.66 3.53
C ALA A 109 -0.18 -7.51 3.93
N TYR A 110 -0.30 -6.50 3.06
CA TYR A 110 -1.21 -5.37 3.28
C TYR A 110 -2.54 -5.51 2.55
N ALA A 111 -2.70 -6.54 1.73
CA ALA A 111 -3.94 -6.87 1.06
C ALA A 111 -4.06 -8.40 0.92
N PRO A 112 -5.29 -8.97 0.98
CA PRO A 112 -5.50 -10.40 0.85
C PRO A 112 -5.02 -10.96 -0.49
N CYS A 113 -5.09 -10.18 -1.55
CA CYS A 113 -4.72 -10.57 -2.91
C CYS A 113 -3.22 -10.89 -3.11
N TYR A 114 -2.40 -10.75 -2.08
CA TYR A 114 -1.01 -11.23 -2.06
C TYR A 114 -0.84 -12.61 -1.41
N LEU A 115 -1.90 -13.13 -0.80
CA LEU A 115 -1.89 -14.40 -0.11
C LEU A 115 -2.73 -15.43 -0.86
N PRO A 116 -2.21 -16.64 -1.11
CA PRO A 116 -2.97 -17.68 -1.80
C PRO A 116 -4.31 -18.00 -1.12
N SER A 117 -5.37 -18.06 -1.91
CA SER A 117 -6.72 -18.32 -1.41
C SER A 117 -7.57 -19.04 -2.46
N PRO A 118 -8.43 -19.99 -2.05
CA PRO A 118 -9.41 -20.59 -2.96
C PRO A 118 -10.54 -19.62 -3.36
N HIS A 119 -10.67 -18.46 -2.67
CA HIS A 119 -11.81 -17.56 -2.81
C HIS A 119 -11.60 -16.44 -3.84
N TYR A 120 -10.35 -16.19 -4.26
CA TYR A 120 -10.05 -15.17 -5.27
C TYR A 120 -8.76 -15.50 -6.04
N PRO A 121 -8.64 -15.06 -7.29
CA PRO A 121 -7.46 -15.29 -8.11
C PRO A 121 -6.28 -14.41 -7.65
N PRO A 122 -5.04 -14.77 -8.04
CA PRO A 122 -3.89 -13.88 -7.91
C PRO A 122 -4.03 -12.65 -8.82
N LEU A 123 -3.37 -11.54 -8.44
CA LEU A 123 -3.40 -10.29 -9.21
C LEU A 123 -2.77 -10.41 -10.59
N SER A 124 -1.79 -11.26 -10.76
CA SER A 124 -1.11 -11.51 -12.03
C SER A 124 -0.40 -12.86 -12.03
N LEU A 125 -0.05 -13.35 -13.21
CA LEU A 125 0.78 -14.54 -13.40
C LEU A 125 2.21 -14.20 -13.84
N HIS A 126 2.73 -13.04 -13.43
CA HIS A 126 4.09 -12.58 -13.73
C HIS A 126 4.43 -12.59 -15.24
N GLY A 127 3.61 -11.93 -16.04
CA GLY A 127 3.80 -11.77 -17.47
C GLY A 127 3.22 -12.89 -18.33
N GLN A 128 2.61 -13.90 -17.72
CA GLN A 128 1.83 -14.90 -18.44
C GLN A 128 0.35 -14.50 -18.48
N PRO A 129 -0.35 -14.76 -19.59
CA PRO A 129 -1.79 -14.53 -19.65
C PRO A 129 -2.53 -15.49 -18.72
N VAL A 130 -3.59 -15.03 -18.10
CA VAL A 130 -4.51 -15.91 -17.38
C VAL A 130 -5.20 -16.83 -18.38
N PRO A 131 -5.10 -18.15 -18.25
CA PRO A 131 -5.77 -19.07 -19.16
C PRO A 131 -7.29 -18.85 -19.09
N PRO A 132 -7.99 -18.63 -20.22
CA PRO A 132 -9.40 -18.23 -20.23
C PRO A 132 -10.34 -19.31 -19.65
N ASP A 133 -9.93 -20.57 -19.71
CA ASP A 133 -10.74 -21.70 -19.26
C ASP A 133 -10.46 -22.13 -17.81
N VAL A 134 -9.52 -21.48 -17.11
CA VAL A 134 -9.16 -21.79 -15.72
C VAL A 134 -9.92 -20.86 -14.79
N THR A 135 -10.88 -21.41 -14.07
CA THR A 135 -11.71 -20.73 -13.08
C THR A 135 -11.42 -21.14 -11.64
N ASP A 136 -10.66 -22.24 -11.43
CA ASP A 136 -10.24 -22.67 -10.11
C ASP A 136 -9.08 -21.80 -9.62
N ASN A 137 -9.33 -21.05 -8.54
CA ASN A 137 -8.35 -20.16 -7.96
C ASN A 137 -7.10 -20.89 -7.45
N ARG A 138 -7.20 -22.12 -6.98
CA ARG A 138 -6.02 -22.91 -6.56
C ARG A 138 -5.08 -23.15 -7.74
N VAL A 139 -5.64 -23.53 -8.88
CA VAL A 139 -4.85 -23.71 -10.11
C VAL A 139 -4.21 -22.40 -10.56
N LEU A 140 -4.94 -21.28 -10.46
CA LEU A 140 -4.38 -19.98 -10.78
C LEU A 140 -3.24 -19.58 -9.82
N TRP A 141 -3.37 -19.91 -8.54
CA TRP A 141 -2.30 -19.68 -7.57
C TRP A 141 -1.08 -20.58 -7.79
N ASP A 142 -1.25 -21.80 -8.29
CA ASP A 142 -0.12 -22.67 -8.68
C ASP A 142 0.59 -22.12 -9.92
N LEU A 143 -0.14 -21.62 -10.90
CA LEU A 143 0.43 -20.92 -12.05
C LEU A 143 1.17 -19.64 -11.63
N HIS A 144 0.62 -18.89 -10.68
CA HIS A 144 1.28 -17.74 -10.09
C HIS A 144 2.62 -18.11 -9.44
N ALA A 145 2.67 -19.22 -8.66
CA ALA A 145 3.91 -19.68 -8.05
C ALA A 145 4.95 -20.08 -9.10
N GLN A 146 4.53 -20.75 -10.17
CA GLN A 146 5.41 -21.09 -11.30
C GLN A 146 5.96 -19.83 -11.98
N GLY A 147 5.12 -18.82 -12.23
CA GLY A 147 5.53 -17.54 -12.79
C GLY A 147 6.51 -16.80 -11.88
N MET A 148 6.25 -16.77 -10.57
CA MET A 148 7.19 -16.21 -9.59
C MET A 148 8.54 -16.93 -9.61
N ASN A 149 8.55 -18.25 -9.66
CA ASN A 149 9.79 -19.01 -9.73
C ASN A 149 10.56 -18.76 -11.01
N ALA A 150 9.87 -18.63 -12.15
CA ALA A 150 10.50 -18.30 -13.43
C ALA A 150 11.22 -16.94 -13.41
N VAL A 151 10.65 -15.96 -12.69
CA VAL A 151 11.22 -14.60 -12.62
C VAL A 151 12.20 -14.44 -11.46
N PHE A 152 11.88 -14.95 -10.28
CA PHE A 152 12.58 -14.64 -9.04
C PHE A 152 13.41 -15.82 -8.50
N GLY A 153 13.18 -17.05 -8.96
CA GLY A 153 13.84 -18.24 -8.45
C GLY A 153 15.36 -18.19 -8.55
N ALA A 154 15.89 -17.82 -9.72
CA ALA A 154 17.32 -17.75 -9.93
C ALA A 154 18.02 -16.71 -9.02
N PRO A 155 17.62 -15.43 -8.96
CA PRO A 155 18.27 -14.45 -8.07
C PRO A 155 18.09 -14.79 -6.58
N VAL A 156 16.94 -15.31 -6.15
CA VAL A 156 16.74 -15.74 -4.76
C VAL A 156 17.69 -16.89 -4.40
N ASN A 157 17.76 -17.93 -5.23
CA ASN A 157 18.61 -19.08 -4.98
C ASN A 157 20.11 -18.77 -5.09
N ALA A 158 20.52 -17.84 -5.96
CA ALA A 158 21.88 -17.35 -6.01
C ALA A 158 22.28 -16.66 -4.69
N TYR A 159 21.41 -15.83 -4.13
CA TYR A 159 21.65 -15.20 -2.83
C TYR A 159 21.69 -16.22 -1.70
N ARG A 160 20.75 -17.17 -1.65
CA ARG A 160 20.74 -18.26 -0.66
C ARG A 160 22.04 -19.08 -0.71
N ALA A 161 22.48 -19.43 -1.90
CA ALA A 161 23.76 -20.14 -2.08
C ALA A 161 24.97 -19.35 -1.55
N SER A 162 24.99 -18.02 -1.71
CA SER A 162 26.06 -17.16 -1.16
C SER A 162 26.09 -17.18 0.39
N LEU A 163 24.95 -17.47 1.03
CA LEU A 163 24.84 -17.64 2.47
C LEU A 163 25.09 -19.09 2.92
N GLY A 164 25.32 -20.03 1.99
CA GLY A 164 25.45 -21.46 2.27
C GLY A 164 24.12 -22.15 2.60
N LEU A 165 23.00 -21.59 2.16
CA LEU A 165 21.65 -22.16 2.32
C LEU A 165 21.27 -22.99 1.10
N PRO A 166 20.43 -24.05 1.26
CA PRO A 166 19.92 -24.84 0.14
C PRO A 166 18.98 -24.01 -0.73
N ALA A 167 18.81 -24.41 -1.99
CA ALA A 167 17.83 -23.80 -2.88
C ALA A 167 16.39 -24.03 -2.39
N VAL A 168 15.50 -23.12 -2.77
CA VAL A 168 14.05 -23.26 -2.57
C VAL A 168 13.36 -23.46 -3.92
N ASP A 169 12.34 -24.31 -3.94
CA ASP A 169 11.62 -24.67 -5.16
C ASP A 169 10.38 -23.79 -5.39
N ASN A 170 9.88 -23.14 -4.33
CA ASN A 170 8.71 -22.27 -4.39
C ASN A 170 8.97 -20.97 -3.63
N VAL A 171 9.31 -19.92 -4.37
CA VAL A 171 9.62 -18.58 -3.81
C VAL A 171 8.40 -17.96 -3.12
N ARG A 172 7.19 -18.18 -3.64
CA ARG A 172 5.95 -17.65 -3.04
C ARG A 172 5.78 -18.21 -1.61
N ASP A 173 5.77 -19.53 -1.48
CA ASP A 173 5.51 -20.20 -0.21
C ASP A 173 6.69 -20.00 0.77
N TYR A 174 7.91 -19.93 0.23
CA TYR A 174 9.09 -19.56 1.01
C TYR A 174 8.89 -18.20 1.68
N VAL A 175 8.46 -17.17 0.95
CA VAL A 175 8.27 -15.81 1.48
C VAL A 175 7.07 -15.73 2.42
N SER A 176 5.94 -16.33 2.03
CA SER A 176 4.69 -16.21 2.80
C SER A 176 4.73 -17.00 4.09
N THR A 177 5.50 -18.11 4.14
CA THR A 177 5.43 -19.14 5.21
C THR A 177 4.02 -19.74 5.35
N ASP A 178 3.82 -20.63 6.33
CA ASP A 178 2.52 -21.25 6.60
C ASP A 178 1.59 -20.33 7.45
N HIS A 179 2.14 -19.28 8.05
CA HIS A 179 1.46 -18.41 9.00
C HIS A 179 1.68 -16.92 8.68
N PRO A 180 1.33 -16.46 7.46
CA PRO A 180 1.50 -15.04 7.12
C PRO A 180 0.52 -14.15 7.88
N TRP A 181 0.91 -12.91 8.09
CA TRP A 181 0.03 -11.91 8.66
C TRP A 181 -0.66 -11.09 7.58
N LEU A 182 -1.92 -10.75 7.84
CA LEU A 182 -2.68 -9.81 7.01
C LEU A 182 -2.90 -8.51 7.79
N ALA A 183 -2.15 -7.48 7.43
CA ALA A 183 -2.20 -6.15 8.03
C ALA A 183 -3.27 -5.27 7.34
N ALA A 184 -4.50 -5.76 7.27
CA ALA A 184 -5.63 -5.11 6.64
C ALA A 184 -6.88 -5.21 7.54
N ASP A 185 -7.72 -4.18 7.47
CA ASP A 185 -8.97 -4.13 8.25
C ASP A 185 -9.96 -5.20 7.76
N PRO A 186 -10.58 -5.99 8.68
CA PRO A 186 -11.46 -7.08 8.28
C PRO A 186 -12.77 -6.63 7.61
N THR A 187 -13.23 -5.41 7.80
CA THR A 187 -14.38 -4.86 7.07
C THR A 187 -14.01 -4.55 5.62
N LEU A 188 -12.85 -3.89 5.43
CA LEU A 188 -12.39 -3.52 4.08
C LEU A 188 -11.85 -4.73 3.31
N ALA A 189 -11.14 -5.61 3.97
CA ALA A 189 -10.40 -6.70 3.34
C ALA A 189 -10.50 -7.97 4.18
N PRO A 190 -11.69 -8.60 4.28
CA PRO A 190 -11.87 -9.81 5.07
C PRO A 190 -11.02 -10.95 4.52
N TRP A 191 -10.35 -11.67 5.42
CA TRP A 191 -9.81 -12.98 5.09
C TRP A 191 -10.95 -14.01 5.14
N THR A 192 -11.10 -14.78 4.07
CA THR A 192 -12.19 -15.76 3.95
C THR A 192 -11.67 -17.15 4.24
N GLU A 193 -12.32 -17.84 5.19
CA GLU A 193 -12.06 -19.24 5.53
C GLU A 193 -13.12 -20.17 4.88
N PRO A 194 -12.80 -21.45 4.61
CA PRO A 194 -11.51 -22.10 4.83
C PRO A 194 -10.45 -21.66 3.81
N ALA A 195 -9.18 -21.63 4.22
CA ALA A 195 -8.04 -21.26 3.39
C ALA A 195 -6.89 -22.25 3.56
N ASP A 196 -5.94 -22.23 2.62
CA ASP A 196 -4.80 -23.14 2.62
C ASP A 196 -3.66 -22.65 3.54
N PHE A 197 -3.72 -21.40 4.01
CA PHE A 197 -2.76 -20.78 4.92
C PHE A 197 -3.44 -20.34 6.22
N ASN A 198 -2.72 -20.48 7.33
CA ASN A 198 -3.18 -20.03 8.64
C ASN A 198 -2.89 -18.53 8.79
N VAL A 199 -3.70 -17.70 8.16
CA VAL A 199 -3.51 -16.24 8.14
C VAL A 199 -3.95 -15.60 9.47
N VAL A 200 -3.06 -14.82 10.05
CA VAL A 200 -3.39 -13.98 11.22
C VAL A 200 -3.77 -12.58 10.75
N GLN A 201 -5.06 -12.27 10.74
CA GLN A 201 -5.54 -10.94 10.37
C GLN A 201 -5.48 -9.99 11.57
N THR A 202 -4.52 -9.06 11.54
CA THR A 202 -4.23 -8.16 12.66
C THR A 202 -5.02 -6.85 12.63
N GLY A 203 -5.62 -6.50 11.50
CA GLY A 203 -6.11 -5.15 11.22
C GLY A 203 -5.06 -4.25 10.59
N ALA A 204 -5.47 -3.10 10.06
CA ALA A 204 -4.56 -2.18 9.37
C ALA A 204 -3.56 -1.51 10.33
N TRP A 205 -2.29 -1.44 9.92
CA TRP A 205 -1.21 -0.83 10.71
C TRP A 205 -1.12 0.68 10.48
N ILE A 206 -2.11 1.38 10.99
CA ILE A 206 -2.21 2.82 10.82
C ILE A 206 -1.25 3.51 11.80
N LEU A 207 -0.48 4.46 11.28
CA LEU A 207 0.27 5.41 12.10
C LEU A 207 -0.65 6.56 12.47
N PRO A 208 -0.95 6.81 13.76
CA PRO A 208 -1.68 8.01 14.16
C PRO A 208 -0.97 9.28 13.70
N ASP A 209 -1.72 10.23 13.19
CA ASP A 209 -1.20 11.55 12.80
C ASP A 209 -1.98 12.64 13.56
N GLU A 210 -1.28 13.31 14.48
CA GLU A 210 -1.84 14.36 15.33
C GLU A 210 -1.41 15.77 14.89
N ARG A 211 -0.70 15.87 13.75
CA ARG A 211 -0.28 17.16 13.22
C ARG A 211 -1.50 18.02 12.89
N PRO A 212 -1.52 19.30 13.25
CA PRO A 212 -2.57 20.20 12.81
C PRO A 212 -2.54 20.37 11.29
N LEU A 213 -3.66 20.75 10.70
CA LEU A 213 -3.70 21.16 9.31
C LEU A 213 -3.00 22.53 9.16
N PRO A 214 -2.33 22.81 8.02
CA PRO A 214 -1.78 24.14 7.73
C PRO A 214 -2.87 25.22 7.77
N GLY A 215 -2.53 26.43 8.26
CA GLY A 215 -3.49 27.53 8.41
C GLY A 215 -4.17 27.95 7.11
N GLU A 216 -3.45 27.94 5.99
CA GLU A 216 -4.02 28.19 4.66
C GLU A 216 -5.07 27.13 4.28
N LEU A 217 -4.80 25.86 4.56
CA LEU A 217 -5.75 24.77 4.31
C LEU A 217 -6.98 24.90 5.23
N GLU A 218 -6.79 25.23 6.51
CA GLU A 218 -7.92 25.49 7.43
C GLU A 218 -8.80 26.62 6.90
N ALA A 219 -8.21 27.74 6.51
CA ALA A 219 -8.94 28.86 5.94
C ALA A 219 -9.71 28.48 4.67
N PHE A 220 -9.08 27.70 3.78
CA PHE A 220 -9.75 27.19 2.58
C PHE A 220 -10.93 26.29 2.94
N LEU A 221 -10.77 25.37 3.89
CA LEU A 221 -11.85 24.47 4.31
C LEU A 221 -13.03 25.25 4.93
N ASP A 222 -12.77 26.29 5.72
CA ASP A 222 -13.79 27.10 6.41
C ASP A 222 -14.50 28.07 5.47
N ALA A 223 -13.89 28.44 4.34
CA ALA A 223 -14.43 29.43 3.40
C ALA A 223 -15.66 28.95 2.60
N GLY A 224 -16.05 27.68 2.67
CA GLY A 224 -17.23 27.21 1.91
C GLY A 224 -17.54 25.73 2.06
N ALA A 225 -18.35 25.21 1.13
CA ALA A 225 -18.74 23.81 1.15
C ALA A 225 -17.53 22.86 1.08
N PRO A 226 -17.61 21.64 1.68
CA PRO A 226 -16.53 20.66 1.64
C PRO A 226 -16.00 20.41 0.23
N PRO A 227 -14.66 20.52 0.00
CA PRO A 227 -14.05 20.28 -1.29
C PRO A 227 -13.97 18.77 -1.60
N VAL A 228 -13.67 18.43 -2.84
CA VAL A 228 -13.17 17.11 -3.23
C VAL A 228 -11.64 17.13 -3.14
N TYR A 229 -11.07 16.22 -2.36
CA TYR A 229 -9.62 16.00 -2.32
C TYR A 229 -9.20 15.02 -3.40
N VAL A 230 -8.16 15.36 -4.15
CA VAL A 230 -7.62 14.49 -5.21
C VAL A 230 -6.12 14.35 -5.04
N SER A 231 -5.61 13.12 -4.96
CA SER A 231 -4.18 12.85 -4.94
C SER A 231 -3.88 11.42 -5.39
N PHE A 232 -2.85 11.26 -6.18
CA PHE A 232 -2.35 9.94 -6.57
C PHE A 232 -1.15 9.47 -5.72
N GLY A 233 -0.88 10.16 -4.62
CA GLY A 233 0.12 9.78 -3.62
C GLY A 233 1.54 9.67 -4.20
N SER A 234 2.17 8.51 -4.04
CA SER A 234 3.50 8.22 -4.57
C SER A 234 3.51 7.67 -6.00
N MET A 235 2.34 7.65 -6.68
CA MET A 235 2.26 7.22 -8.07
C MET A 235 2.59 8.39 -9.00
N PRO A 236 3.63 8.26 -9.85
CA PRO A 236 3.89 9.26 -10.86
C PRO A 236 2.81 9.18 -11.95
N MET A 237 2.41 10.32 -12.48
CA MET A 237 1.42 10.40 -13.53
C MET A 237 2.09 10.82 -14.84
N ARG A 238 1.91 10.03 -15.89
CA ARG A 238 2.19 10.51 -17.25
C ARG A 238 1.15 11.60 -17.57
N GLN A 239 1.58 12.68 -18.22
CA GLN A 239 0.69 13.78 -18.58
C GLN A 239 0.03 14.44 -17.34
N ALA A 240 0.83 14.72 -16.30
CA ALA A 240 0.36 15.27 -15.02
C ALA A 240 -0.51 16.53 -15.20
N GLU A 241 -0.17 17.42 -16.15
CA GLU A 241 -0.94 18.64 -16.44
C GLU A 241 -2.32 18.31 -17.04
N GLU A 242 -2.41 17.35 -17.96
CA GLU A 242 -3.70 16.93 -18.56
C GLU A 242 -4.60 16.27 -17.52
N VAL A 243 -4.00 15.45 -16.63
CA VAL A 243 -4.73 14.83 -15.52
C VAL A 243 -5.20 15.90 -14.53
N ALA A 244 -4.37 16.86 -14.17
CA ALA A 244 -4.76 17.96 -13.28
C ALA A 244 -5.93 18.77 -13.86
N ARG A 245 -5.90 19.06 -15.18
CA ARG A 245 -6.99 19.73 -15.89
C ARG A 245 -8.29 18.91 -15.83
N ALA A 246 -8.21 17.62 -16.17
CA ALA A 246 -9.36 16.72 -16.14
C ALA A 246 -9.97 16.62 -14.74
N VAL A 247 -9.12 16.60 -13.69
CA VAL A 247 -9.54 16.59 -12.27
C VAL A 247 -10.31 17.86 -11.92
N VAL A 248 -9.74 19.04 -12.22
CA VAL A 248 -10.38 20.33 -11.87
C VAL A 248 -11.71 20.48 -12.60
N GLU A 249 -11.76 20.18 -13.91
CA GLU A 249 -12.98 20.22 -14.71
C GLU A 249 -14.05 19.25 -14.16
N ALA A 250 -13.68 18.02 -13.82
CA ALA A 250 -14.61 17.02 -13.28
C ALA A 250 -15.21 17.43 -11.94
N VAL A 251 -14.40 17.96 -11.04
CA VAL A 251 -14.85 18.41 -9.71
C VAL A 251 -15.73 19.65 -9.80
N ARG A 252 -15.36 20.62 -10.64
CA ARG A 252 -16.17 21.82 -10.91
C ARG A 252 -17.52 21.48 -11.54
N ALA A 253 -17.57 20.44 -12.41
CA ALA A 253 -18.83 19.94 -12.98
C ALA A 253 -19.79 19.39 -11.90
N GLN A 254 -19.28 19.00 -10.73
CA GLN A 254 -20.09 18.61 -9.56
C GLN A 254 -20.43 19.79 -8.64
N GLY A 255 -20.10 21.03 -9.03
CA GLY A 255 -20.30 22.23 -8.21
C GLY A 255 -19.47 22.21 -6.91
N ARG A 256 -18.29 21.58 -6.95
CA ARG A 256 -17.41 21.43 -5.76
C ARG A 256 -16.09 22.16 -5.94
N ARG A 257 -15.51 22.56 -4.80
CA ARG A 257 -14.15 23.10 -4.72
C ARG A 257 -13.14 21.96 -4.82
N VAL A 258 -11.94 22.25 -5.32
CA VAL A 258 -10.85 21.28 -5.54
C VAL A 258 -9.78 21.45 -4.48
N LEU A 259 -9.39 20.36 -3.84
CA LEU A 259 -8.20 20.30 -3.02
C LEU A 259 -7.22 19.30 -3.64
N LEU A 260 -6.14 19.78 -4.23
CA LEU A 260 -5.20 18.99 -4.99
C LEU A 260 -3.97 18.64 -4.15
N GLY A 261 -3.79 17.36 -3.83
CA GLY A 261 -2.56 16.85 -3.23
C GLY A 261 -1.47 16.66 -4.29
N THR A 262 -0.37 17.41 -4.21
CA THR A 262 0.69 17.37 -5.21
C THR A 262 1.35 15.99 -5.32
N GLY A 263 1.56 15.30 -4.19
CA GLY A 263 2.14 13.95 -4.17
C GLY A 263 3.50 13.86 -4.89
N TRP A 264 3.80 12.67 -5.41
CA TRP A 264 4.97 12.44 -6.27
C TRP A 264 4.62 12.64 -7.77
N ALA A 265 3.34 12.84 -8.08
CA ALA A 265 2.87 13.15 -9.43
C ALA A 265 3.19 14.60 -9.83
N ASP A 266 3.66 15.43 -8.88
CA ASP A 266 3.90 16.85 -9.05
C ASP A 266 2.71 17.57 -9.72
N LEU A 267 1.49 17.18 -9.33
CA LEU A 267 0.28 17.80 -9.82
C LEU A 267 0.25 19.30 -9.42
N THR A 268 -0.01 20.15 -10.37
CA THR A 268 -0.07 21.60 -10.16
C THR A 268 -1.46 22.13 -10.50
N LEU A 269 -1.85 23.24 -9.88
CA LEU A 269 -3.07 23.94 -10.24
C LEU A 269 -3.00 24.41 -11.71
N ILE A 270 -4.14 24.41 -12.37
CA ILE A 270 -4.26 24.82 -13.78
C ILE A 270 -4.63 26.30 -13.93
N ASP A 271 -5.11 26.93 -12.86
CA ASP A 271 -5.49 28.34 -12.79
C ASP A 271 -5.42 28.85 -11.34
N ASP A 272 -5.61 30.15 -11.16
CA ASP A 272 -5.51 30.84 -9.86
C ASP A 272 -6.92 31.17 -9.28
N GLN A 273 -7.94 30.34 -9.55
CA GLN A 273 -9.27 30.57 -9.00
C GLN A 273 -9.36 30.18 -7.52
N ASP A 274 -10.14 30.94 -6.73
CA ASP A 274 -10.31 30.74 -5.28
C ASP A 274 -11.00 29.41 -4.91
N ASP A 275 -11.53 28.67 -5.88
CA ASP A 275 -12.15 27.37 -5.68
C ASP A 275 -11.16 26.18 -5.69
N CYS A 276 -9.88 26.47 -5.90
CA CYS A 276 -8.82 25.46 -5.95
C CYS A 276 -7.70 25.79 -4.94
N LEU A 277 -7.20 24.75 -4.25
CA LEU A 277 -6.00 24.83 -3.42
C LEU A 277 -5.10 23.60 -3.66
N ALA A 278 -3.79 23.82 -3.82
CA ALA A 278 -2.81 22.74 -3.85
C ALA A 278 -2.16 22.59 -2.47
N VAL A 279 -2.00 21.34 -2.03
CA VAL A 279 -1.36 21.03 -0.75
C VAL A 279 -0.31 19.95 -0.90
N GLY A 280 0.75 20.06 -0.13
CA GLY A 280 1.77 19.02 -0.01
C GLY A 280 1.32 17.86 0.90
N GLU A 281 2.27 17.27 1.63
CA GLU A 281 1.97 16.25 2.63
C GLU A 281 1.26 16.87 3.84
N VAL A 282 0.04 16.43 4.10
CA VAL A 282 -0.80 16.90 5.22
C VAL A 282 -1.37 15.73 6.02
N ASN A 283 -1.89 16.02 7.22
CA ASN A 283 -2.60 15.05 8.04
C ASN A 283 -3.92 14.63 7.36
N GLN A 284 -3.87 13.53 6.62
CA GLN A 284 -5.05 12.98 5.92
C GLN A 284 -6.14 12.52 6.89
N GLN A 285 -5.79 12.09 8.12
CA GLN A 285 -6.78 11.63 9.10
C GLN A 285 -7.66 12.78 9.61
N ALA A 286 -7.11 13.99 9.71
CA ALA A 286 -7.88 15.19 10.04
C ALA A 286 -8.61 15.72 8.80
N LEU A 287 -7.91 15.80 7.65
CA LEU A 287 -8.44 16.37 6.41
C LEU A 287 -9.65 15.61 5.87
N PHE A 288 -9.59 14.27 5.79
CA PHE A 288 -10.62 13.48 5.13
C PHE A 288 -11.98 13.53 5.82
N ARG A 289 -12.05 13.97 7.06
CA ARG A 289 -13.31 14.26 7.77
C ARG A 289 -13.98 15.56 7.33
N ARG A 290 -13.28 16.38 6.55
CA ARG A 290 -13.71 17.73 6.14
C ARG A 290 -13.88 17.86 4.61
N VAL A 291 -13.77 16.76 3.86
CA VAL A 291 -13.94 16.74 2.41
C VAL A 291 -15.24 16.05 2.01
N ALA A 292 -15.76 16.39 0.82
CA ALA A 292 -16.97 15.77 0.28
C ALA A 292 -16.71 14.36 -0.27
N ALA A 293 -15.54 14.16 -0.85
CA ALA A 293 -15.07 12.86 -1.37
C ALA A 293 -13.54 12.89 -1.51
N VAL A 294 -12.94 11.70 -1.63
CA VAL A 294 -11.51 11.51 -1.89
C VAL A 294 -11.32 10.76 -3.18
N VAL A 295 -10.59 11.34 -4.14
CA VAL A 295 -10.13 10.68 -5.37
C VAL A 295 -8.68 10.26 -5.17
N HIS A 296 -8.38 8.96 -5.32
CA HIS A 296 -7.04 8.47 -5.09
C HIS A 296 -6.72 7.21 -5.91
N HIS A 297 -5.45 6.79 -5.90
CA HIS A 297 -4.97 5.65 -6.68
C HIS A 297 -5.33 4.26 -6.09
N GLY A 298 -5.84 4.18 -4.87
CA GLY A 298 -6.21 2.89 -4.26
C GLY A 298 -5.12 2.24 -3.40
N GLY A 299 -4.14 2.99 -2.92
CA GLY A 299 -3.19 2.44 -1.93
C GLY A 299 -3.89 2.07 -0.62
N ALA A 300 -3.53 0.93 -0.02
CA ALA A 300 -4.14 0.36 1.18
C ALA A 300 -4.31 1.38 2.33
N GLY A 301 -3.26 2.19 2.59
CA GLY A 301 -3.28 3.21 3.66
C GLY A 301 -4.29 4.33 3.40
N THR A 302 -4.31 4.88 2.18
CA THR A 302 -5.25 5.95 1.80
C THR A 302 -6.68 5.42 1.80
N THR A 303 -6.92 4.24 1.23
CA THR A 303 -8.24 3.59 1.23
C THR A 303 -8.78 3.41 2.64
N THR A 304 -7.94 2.88 3.55
CA THR A 304 -8.32 2.67 4.95
C THR A 304 -8.56 3.99 5.68
N THR A 305 -7.70 5.00 5.48
CA THR A 305 -7.84 6.32 6.12
C THR A 305 -9.12 7.02 5.67
N THR A 306 -9.43 6.93 4.37
CA THR A 306 -10.66 7.51 3.81
C THR A 306 -11.90 6.81 4.35
N ALA A 307 -11.91 5.47 4.39
CA ALA A 307 -13.02 4.70 4.95
C ALA A 307 -13.24 5.02 6.44
N ARG A 308 -12.17 5.15 7.24
CA ARG A 308 -12.27 5.57 8.66
C ARG A 308 -12.80 6.99 8.84
N ALA A 309 -12.54 7.86 7.90
CA ALA A 309 -13.08 9.23 7.93
C ALA A 309 -14.56 9.30 7.54
N GLY A 310 -15.13 8.23 6.98
CA GLY A 310 -16.49 8.20 6.45
C GLY A 310 -16.67 8.99 5.16
N ALA A 311 -15.57 9.30 4.46
CA ALA A 311 -15.61 10.00 3.20
C ALA A 311 -15.82 9.03 2.03
N PRO A 312 -16.72 9.33 1.09
CA PRO A 312 -16.84 8.59 -0.17
C PRO A 312 -15.54 8.60 -0.97
N GLN A 313 -15.30 7.52 -1.73
CA GLN A 313 -14.06 7.32 -2.47
C GLN A 313 -14.31 7.17 -3.97
N VAL A 314 -13.44 7.77 -4.78
CA VAL A 314 -13.26 7.41 -6.18
C VAL A 314 -11.86 6.84 -6.33
N VAL A 315 -11.75 5.55 -6.63
CA VAL A 315 -10.46 4.89 -6.76
C VAL A 315 -10.10 4.77 -8.22
N VAL A 316 -8.96 5.34 -8.61
CA VAL A 316 -8.37 5.30 -9.97
C VAL A 316 -7.15 4.38 -9.93
N PRO A 317 -7.32 3.05 -10.08
CA PRO A 317 -6.25 2.10 -9.87
C PRO A 317 -5.21 2.17 -10.98
N GLN A 318 -3.92 2.11 -10.61
CA GLN A 318 -2.79 2.15 -11.53
C GLN A 318 -2.12 0.77 -11.66
N VAL A 319 -1.83 0.12 -10.54
CA VAL A 319 -1.06 -1.13 -10.48
C VAL A 319 -1.40 -1.95 -9.22
N ALA A 320 -1.03 -3.21 -9.23
CA ALA A 320 -0.96 -4.12 -8.09
C ALA A 320 -2.29 -4.25 -7.31
N ASP A 321 -2.24 -4.16 -5.99
CA ASP A 321 -3.40 -4.30 -5.08
C ASP A 321 -4.43 -3.16 -5.19
N GLN A 322 -4.11 -2.10 -5.92
CA GLN A 322 -5.04 -0.99 -6.12
C GLN A 322 -6.34 -1.41 -6.83
N LEU A 323 -6.26 -2.40 -7.74
CA LEU A 323 -7.44 -3.01 -8.36
C LEU A 323 -8.33 -3.73 -7.33
N TYR A 324 -7.71 -4.44 -6.38
CA TYR A 324 -8.42 -5.08 -5.28
C TYR A 324 -9.16 -4.02 -4.43
N TRP A 325 -8.45 -2.96 -4.03
CA TRP A 325 -9.04 -1.90 -3.21
C TRP A 325 -10.15 -1.14 -3.93
N ALA A 326 -10.00 -0.91 -5.25
CA ALA A 326 -11.04 -0.29 -6.07
C ALA A 326 -12.32 -1.13 -6.07
N ALA A 327 -12.20 -2.44 -6.31
CA ALA A 327 -13.32 -3.36 -6.26
C ALA A 327 -13.98 -3.38 -4.87
N ARG A 328 -13.19 -3.44 -3.80
CA ARG A 328 -13.72 -3.45 -2.42
C ARG A 328 -14.48 -2.18 -2.04
N VAL A 329 -13.99 -1.02 -2.48
CA VAL A 329 -14.69 0.27 -2.29
C VAL A 329 -16.05 0.26 -2.97
N ALA A 330 -16.13 -0.25 -4.20
CA ALA A 330 -17.37 -0.39 -4.95
C ALA A 330 -18.32 -1.41 -4.31
N ASP A 331 -17.84 -2.61 -3.96
CA ASP A 331 -18.63 -3.69 -3.35
C ASP A 331 -19.25 -3.27 -2.01
N LEU A 332 -18.51 -2.49 -1.21
CA LEU A 332 -19.01 -1.96 0.06
C LEU A 332 -19.99 -0.79 -0.11
N GLY A 333 -20.13 -0.26 -1.33
CA GLY A 333 -20.96 0.90 -1.62
C GLY A 333 -20.48 2.20 -0.98
N ILE A 334 -19.17 2.28 -0.64
CA ILE A 334 -18.55 3.47 -0.03
C ILE A 334 -17.87 4.38 -1.05
N GLY A 335 -18.07 4.11 -2.32
CA GLY A 335 -17.50 4.85 -3.44
C GLY A 335 -17.57 4.07 -4.72
N THR A 336 -16.70 4.38 -5.68
CA THR A 336 -16.67 3.75 -7.00
C THR A 336 -15.25 3.50 -7.48
N ALA A 337 -15.08 2.44 -8.28
CA ALA A 337 -13.87 2.17 -9.05
C ALA A 337 -13.95 2.93 -10.38
N HIS A 338 -12.89 3.67 -10.71
CA HIS A 338 -12.75 4.28 -12.03
C HIS A 338 -12.30 3.23 -13.05
N ASP A 339 -12.84 3.31 -14.25
CA ASP A 339 -12.44 2.42 -15.34
C ASP A 339 -11.15 2.94 -16.00
N GLY A 340 -10.08 2.18 -15.77
CA GLY A 340 -8.74 2.46 -16.28
C GLY A 340 -7.92 3.47 -15.46
N PRO A 341 -6.60 3.54 -15.75
CA PRO A 341 -5.62 4.25 -14.93
C PRO A 341 -5.51 5.76 -15.23
N VAL A 342 -6.07 6.25 -16.34
CA VAL A 342 -6.00 7.66 -16.74
C VAL A 342 -7.39 8.25 -16.77
N PRO A 343 -7.75 9.12 -15.81
CA PRO A 343 -9.08 9.73 -15.80
C PRO A 343 -9.20 10.83 -16.86
N THR A 344 -10.38 10.92 -17.46
CA THR A 344 -10.81 12.07 -18.25
C THR A 344 -11.78 12.91 -17.42
N ALA A 345 -12.03 14.16 -17.81
CA ALA A 345 -13.03 15.01 -17.14
C ALA A 345 -14.40 14.34 -17.09
N GLY A 346 -14.84 13.72 -18.20
CA GLY A 346 -16.12 13.03 -18.28
C GLY A 346 -16.20 11.78 -17.40
N SER A 347 -15.19 10.89 -17.48
CA SER A 347 -15.18 9.64 -16.68
C SER A 347 -15.08 9.92 -15.18
N LEU A 348 -14.25 10.89 -14.79
CA LEU A 348 -14.10 11.27 -13.39
C LEU A 348 -15.34 11.98 -12.85
N SER A 349 -15.98 12.86 -13.67
CA SER A 349 -17.24 13.52 -13.29
C SER A 349 -18.36 12.50 -13.08
N ALA A 350 -18.47 11.46 -13.92
CA ALA A 350 -19.43 10.39 -13.74
C ALA A 350 -19.18 9.59 -12.45
N ALA A 351 -17.91 9.24 -12.18
CA ALA A 351 -17.51 8.55 -10.97
C ALA A 351 -17.79 9.37 -9.70
N LEU A 352 -17.50 10.69 -9.72
CA LEU A 352 -17.82 11.61 -8.64
C LEU A 352 -19.34 11.75 -8.43
N GLY A 353 -20.12 11.79 -9.52
CA GLY A 353 -21.58 11.81 -9.44
C GLY A 353 -22.13 10.63 -8.65
N THR A 354 -21.58 9.42 -8.84
CA THR A 354 -21.92 8.24 -8.06
C THR A 354 -21.43 8.33 -6.61
N ALA A 355 -20.18 8.73 -6.39
CA ALA A 355 -19.59 8.81 -5.05
C ALA A 355 -20.29 9.86 -4.15
N LEU A 356 -20.81 10.94 -4.73
CA LEU A 356 -21.44 12.03 -4.01
C LEU A 356 -22.97 11.84 -3.78
N THR A 357 -23.54 10.69 -4.19
CA THR A 357 -24.95 10.41 -3.89
C THR A 357 -25.20 10.28 -2.38
N PRO A 358 -26.39 10.67 -1.89
CA PRO A 358 -26.72 10.53 -0.46
C PRO A 358 -26.56 9.10 0.05
N GLU A 359 -26.86 8.10 -0.77
CA GLU A 359 -26.73 6.67 -0.45
C GLU A 359 -25.28 6.29 -0.20
N THR A 360 -24.37 6.68 -1.09
CA THR A 360 -22.92 6.41 -0.96
C THR A 360 -22.35 7.11 0.27
N VAL A 361 -22.70 8.38 0.49
CA VAL A 361 -22.29 9.15 1.68
C VAL A 361 -22.76 8.48 2.97
N ALA A 362 -24.05 8.09 3.04
CA ALA A 362 -24.59 7.41 4.21
C ALA A 362 -23.89 6.06 4.45
N ARG A 363 -23.61 5.31 3.38
CA ARG A 363 -22.92 4.03 3.47
C ARG A 363 -21.47 4.20 3.93
N ALA A 364 -20.73 5.17 3.40
CA ALA A 364 -19.38 5.50 3.82
C ALA A 364 -19.33 5.87 5.32
N THR A 365 -20.27 6.70 5.76
CA THR A 365 -20.43 7.06 7.18
C THR A 365 -20.68 5.83 8.06
N ALA A 366 -21.58 4.93 7.64
CA ALA A 366 -21.90 3.72 8.40
C ALA A 366 -20.69 2.77 8.51
N VAL A 367 -19.96 2.58 7.42
CA VAL A 367 -18.77 1.71 7.38
C VAL A 367 -17.64 2.27 8.24
N ALA A 368 -17.50 3.59 8.35
CA ALA A 368 -16.44 4.21 9.16
C ALA A 368 -16.44 3.73 10.61
N GLY A 369 -17.62 3.50 11.19
CA GLY A 369 -17.76 3.00 12.57
C GLY A 369 -17.30 1.55 12.77
N THR A 370 -17.08 0.79 11.69
CA THR A 370 -16.65 -0.61 11.75
C THR A 370 -15.15 -0.77 11.56
N ILE A 371 -14.46 0.25 11.05
CA ILE A 371 -13.02 0.20 10.77
C ILE A 371 -12.21 0.29 12.06
N ARG A 372 -11.39 -0.70 12.32
CA ARG A 372 -10.56 -0.78 13.53
C ARG A 372 -9.38 0.21 13.46
N ALA A 373 -9.07 0.78 14.62
CA ALA A 373 -7.93 1.71 14.76
C ALA A 373 -6.71 1.09 15.43
N ASP A 374 -6.86 -0.09 16.04
CA ASP A 374 -5.88 -0.73 16.92
C ASP A 374 -5.01 -1.79 16.25
N GLY A 375 -5.12 -1.99 14.93
CA GLY A 375 -4.46 -3.09 14.22
C GLY A 375 -2.94 -3.14 14.44
N ALA A 376 -2.26 -2.01 14.45
CA ALA A 376 -0.83 -1.94 14.73
C ALA A 376 -0.48 -2.40 16.16
N THR A 377 -1.28 -1.97 17.15
CA THR A 377 -1.08 -2.35 18.55
C THR A 377 -1.43 -3.82 18.80
N ALA A 378 -2.51 -4.31 18.18
CA ALA A 378 -2.88 -5.72 18.26
C ALA A 378 -1.78 -6.60 17.67
N ALA A 379 -1.27 -6.25 16.47
CA ALA A 379 -0.15 -6.95 15.86
C ALA A 379 1.10 -6.94 16.74
N ALA A 380 1.44 -5.79 17.33
CA ALA A 380 2.61 -5.65 18.19
C ALA A 380 2.52 -6.56 19.45
N LYS A 381 1.36 -6.61 20.09
CA LYS A 381 1.13 -7.52 21.23
C LYS A 381 1.26 -8.98 20.81
N THR A 382 0.59 -9.38 19.72
CA THR A 382 0.67 -10.74 19.19
C THR A 382 2.11 -11.15 18.89
N LEU A 383 2.94 -10.23 18.33
CA LEU A 383 4.34 -10.53 18.07
C LEU A 383 5.13 -10.74 19.35
N LEU A 384 4.98 -9.84 20.33
CA LEU A 384 5.70 -9.92 21.59
C LEU A 384 5.33 -11.18 22.38
N ASP A 385 4.05 -11.55 22.42
CA ASP A 385 3.58 -12.79 23.04
C ASP A 385 4.20 -14.02 22.36
N ALA A 386 4.31 -14.01 21.03
CA ALA A 386 4.91 -15.10 20.25
C ALA A 386 6.44 -15.20 20.43
N VAL A 387 7.13 -14.10 20.78
CA VAL A 387 8.58 -14.09 21.06
C VAL A 387 8.87 -14.49 22.49
N ALA A 388 7.98 -14.17 23.45
CA ALA A 388 8.16 -14.51 24.87
C ALA A 388 7.89 -15.97 25.22
N GLY A 389 7.14 -16.68 24.39
CA GLY A 389 6.80 -18.12 24.54
C GLY A 389 7.69 -19.00 23.69
#